data_6548141bbacc9111d2037987f5ac86e3
#
_entry.id   6548141bbacc9111d2037987f5ac86e3
#
_cell.length_a   1.000
_cell.length_b   1.000
_cell.length_c   1.000
_cell.angle_alpha   90.00
_cell.angle_beta   90.00
_cell.angle_gamma   90.00
#
_symmetry.space_group_name_H-M   'P 1'
#
loop_
_entity.id
_entity.type
_entity.pdbx_description
1 polymer ?
#
loop_
_entity_poly.entity_id
_entity_poly.type
_entity_poly.pdbx_seq_one_letter_code
_entity_poly.pdbx_strand_id
1 'polypeptide(L)'
;MFASGQVLVEKHGEETEALVEGLRLQWSYGFPFTPKDLPLLTHAFHAYPAGMQPATARHLLTTILPGKSVLDPFVGGGTVIVEAMRAGRFGMGSDISPLALFVSRGRTWTASDSELKALRKASRCIRAAAGNKLAGTKGRQIRGKDWEVVKSEINAYLITRPEEDTWLMDALWFVCAVAASRAAKLRRRVGRNLVANDFFYSVGMEYSSAVERLTEAAIEGALPCLPQKPVILRRDARTAGVSWEALGYSEKRASASEDKQIPDDSLFDAVLTSPPYPGVYDYLAHARQTRSVLGDVVQQGGRKSSAFLFLESRVPTGRDWADVWTTGEIGSKQRIRKARRREASSSGESTREAEWERDQKDWLQATSSALRIGGRVCILIGDGDGVNTRSSILRTVDVLRGQNSTPCLELVGWATLKAADGARRSMRTEHLVLLEKRVQS
;
A
#
# COMPACT_ATOMS: atom_id res chain seq x y z
N MET A 1 -4.01 -3.14 -25.21
CA MET A 1 -4.07 -2.44 -26.51
C MET A 1 -4.23 -0.97 -26.20
N PHE A 2 -3.22 -0.15 -26.50
CA PHE A 2 -3.36 1.29 -26.46
C PHE A 2 -4.26 1.67 -27.65
N ALA A 3 -5.38 2.35 -27.38
CA ALA A 3 -6.07 3.07 -28.44
C ALA A 3 -5.06 4.08 -29.02
N SER A 4 -5.07 4.30 -30.29
CA SER A 4 -4.13 5.03 -31.18
C SER A 4 -3.90 6.50 -30.80
N GLY A 5 -3.65 6.84 -29.53
CA GLY A 5 -3.22 8.14 -29.08
C GLY A 5 -1.69 8.19 -29.02
N GLN A 6 -1.10 9.27 -29.51
CA GLN A 6 0.34 9.49 -29.38
C GLN A 6 0.74 9.47 -27.92
N VAL A 7 1.62 8.54 -27.53
CA VAL A 7 2.28 8.53 -26.24
C VAL A 7 3.52 9.40 -26.36
N LEU A 8 3.53 10.53 -25.67
CA LEU A 8 4.70 11.38 -25.60
C LEU A 8 5.60 10.92 -24.45
N VAL A 9 6.88 10.71 -24.74
CA VAL A 9 7.91 10.33 -23.78
C VAL A 9 8.88 11.49 -23.63
N GLU A 10 9.07 11.96 -22.39
CA GLU A 10 10.12 12.91 -22.02
C GLU A 10 11.04 12.21 -21.00
N LYS A 11 12.34 12.42 -21.10
CA LYS A 11 13.32 11.83 -20.17
C LYS A 11 14.56 12.70 -20.02
N HIS A 12 15.25 12.59 -18.88
CA HIS A 12 16.47 13.35 -18.57
C HIS A 12 17.33 12.58 -17.56
N GLY A 13 18.66 12.71 -17.69
CA GLY A 13 19.64 12.12 -16.78
C GLY A 13 19.94 10.66 -17.09
N GLU A 14 20.37 9.95 -16.08
CA GLU A 14 20.77 8.53 -16.12
C GLU A 14 19.56 7.59 -15.90
N GLU A 15 19.76 6.30 -16.13
CA GLU A 15 18.77 5.21 -15.93
C GLU A 15 17.43 5.40 -16.68
N THR A 16 17.41 6.28 -17.67
CA THR A 16 16.17 6.73 -18.33
C THR A 16 15.42 5.61 -19.02
N GLU A 17 16.12 4.61 -19.60
CA GLU A 17 15.46 3.48 -20.28
C GLU A 17 14.70 2.60 -19.28
N ALA A 18 15.31 2.33 -18.10
CA ALA A 18 14.65 1.59 -17.03
C ALA A 18 13.44 2.36 -16.47
N LEU A 19 13.55 3.67 -16.32
CA LEU A 19 12.43 4.52 -15.90
C LEU A 19 11.29 4.53 -16.92
N VAL A 20 11.60 4.63 -18.21
CA VAL A 20 10.59 4.58 -19.29
C VAL A 20 9.89 3.23 -19.32
N GLU A 21 10.65 2.13 -19.17
CA GLU A 21 10.06 0.78 -19.13
C GLU A 21 9.18 0.62 -17.89
N GLY A 22 9.60 1.11 -16.74
CA GLY A 22 8.78 1.14 -15.52
C GLY A 22 7.43 1.84 -15.74
N LEU A 23 7.41 2.98 -16.43
CA LEU A 23 6.18 3.69 -16.79
C LEU A 23 5.33 2.93 -17.82
N ARG A 24 5.96 2.28 -18.81
CA ARG A 24 5.24 1.41 -19.76
C ARG A 24 4.56 0.25 -19.04
N LEU A 25 5.24 -0.40 -18.11
CA LEU A 25 4.67 -1.45 -17.28
C LEU A 25 3.51 -0.93 -16.42
N GLN A 26 3.62 0.29 -15.86
CA GLN A 26 2.56 0.93 -15.09
C GLN A 26 1.29 1.16 -15.94
N TRP A 27 1.42 1.43 -17.22
CA TRP A 27 0.31 1.74 -18.11
C TRP A 27 -0.21 0.54 -18.93
N SER A 28 0.64 -0.47 -19.15
CA SER A 28 0.30 -1.62 -20.01
C SER A 28 -0.71 -2.56 -19.38
N TYR A 29 -0.79 -2.57 -18.06
CA TYR A 29 -1.65 -3.48 -17.32
C TYR A 29 -2.67 -2.68 -16.52
N GLY A 30 -3.96 -2.80 -16.89
CA GLY A 30 -5.04 -2.30 -16.05
C GLY A 30 -4.98 -2.97 -14.66
N PHE A 31 -5.06 -2.19 -13.58
CA PHE A 31 -5.10 -2.75 -12.23
C PHE A 31 -6.33 -3.66 -12.05
N PRO A 32 -6.18 -4.88 -11.53
CA PRO A 32 -5.05 -5.56 -10.92
C PRO A 32 -4.32 -6.56 -11.85
N PHE A 33 -4.26 -6.30 -13.15
CA PHE A 33 -3.71 -7.27 -14.11
C PHE A 33 -2.18 -7.23 -14.09
N THR A 34 -1.58 -8.38 -13.79
CA THR A 34 -0.17 -8.66 -14.02
C THR A 34 -0.03 -9.45 -15.32
N PRO A 35 1.13 -9.44 -16.00
CA PRO A 35 1.43 -10.37 -17.07
C PRO A 35 1.09 -11.80 -16.64
N LYS A 36 0.59 -12.63 -17.57
CA LYS A 36 0.21 -14.01 -17.29
C LYS A 36 1.34 -14.84 -16.69
N ASP A 37 2.59 -14.47 -17.00
CA ASP A 37 3.80 -15.15 -16.58
C ASP A 37 4.31 -14.73 -15.19
N LEU A 38 3.66 -13.74 -14.56
CA LEU A 38 4.02 -13.30 -13.21
C LEU A 38 3.11 -13.94 -12.19
N PRO A 39 3.64 -14.66 -11.18
CA PRO A 39 2.81 -15.22 -10.14
C PRO A 39 2.02 -14.09 -9.44
N LEU A 40 0.70 -14.21 -9.51
CA LEU A 40 -0.22 -13.38 -8.74
C LEU A 40 -0.12 -13.79 -7.28
N LEU A 41 0.84 -13.24 -6.57
CA LEU A 41 0.98 -13.43 -5.13
C LEU A 41 -0.29 -12.88 -4.43
N THR A 42 -0.13 -12.09 -3.42
CA THR A 42 -1.25 -11.47 -2.68
C THR A 42 -1.81 -10.20 -3.32
N HIS A 43 -1.25 -9.74 -4.45
CA HIS A 43 -1.65 -8.47 -5.12
C HIS A 43 -3.12 -8.39 -5.51
N ALA A 44 -3.74 -9.52 -5.87
CA ALA A 44 -5.14 -9.57 -6.28
C ALA A 44 -6.14 -9.38 -5.13
N PHE A 45 -5.69 -9.42 -3.87
CA PHE A 45 -6.55 -9.31 -2.71
C PHE A 45 -6.69 -7.86 -2.26
N HIS A 46 -7.91 -7.40 -2.19
CA HIS A 46 -8.34 -6.05 -1.82
C HIS A 46 -7.76 -4.95 -2.74
N ALA A 47 -8.59 -4.38 -3.62
CA ALA A 47 -8.17 -3.24 -4.44
C ALA A 47 -7.90 -2.01 -3.56
N TYR A 48 -6.70 -1.43 -3.67
CA TYR A 48 -6.34 -0.16 -3.09
C TYR A 48 -6.14 0.87 -4.22
N PRO A 49 -6.67 2.10 -4.12
CA PRO A 49 -6.56 3.10 -5.19
C PRO A 49 -5.13 3.59 -5.35
N ALA A 50 -4.78 4.06 -6.54
CA ALA A 50 -3.48 4.65 -6.87
C ALA A 50 -2.26 3.74 -6.62
N GLY A 51 -2.46 2.43 -6.64
CA GLY A 51 -1.35 1.50 -6.42
C GLY A 51 -0.39 1.42 -7.61
N MET A 52 0.91 1.31 -7.31
CA MET A 52 1.92 0.91 -8.28
C MET A 52 1.59 -0.49 -8.82
N GLN A 53 1.81 -0.73 -10.11
CA GLN A 53 1.66 -2.06 -10.69
C GLN A 53 2.76 -3.00 -10.17
N PRO A 54 2.45 -4.27 -9.85
CA PRO A 54 3.46 -5.22 -9.42
C PRO A 54 4.63 -5.36 -10.39
N ALA A 55 4.36 -5.35 -11.70
CA ALA A 55 5.40 -5.41 -12.72
C ALA A 55 6.34 -4.19 -12.68
N THR A 56 5.80 -3.00 -12.44
CA THR A 56 6.59 -1.78 -12.27
C THR A 56 7.48 -1.85 -11.03
N ALA A 57 6.89 -2.20 -9.88
CA ALA A 57 7.65 -2.33 -8.64
C ALA A 57 8.78 -3.36 -8.78
N ARG A 58 8.48 -4.54 -9.35
CA ARG A 58 9.45 -5.58 -9.63
C ARG A 58 10.59 -5.10 -10.51
N HIS A 59 10.27 -4.47 -11.64
CA HIS A 59 11.25 -3.96 -12.58
C HIS A 59 12.19 -2.95 -11.91
N LEU A 60 11.65 -1.94 -11.23
CA LEU A 60 12.46 -0.91 -10.58
C LEU A 60 13.32 -1.47 -9.45
N LEU A 61 12.79 -2.40 -8.64
CA LEU A 61 13.54 -3.05 -7.58
C LEU A 61 14.70 -3.91 -8.09
N THR A 62 14.59 -4.49 -9.29
CA THR A 62 15.62 -5.38 -9.83
C THR A 62 16.62 -4.67 -10.73
N THR A 63 16.27 -3.52 -11.32
CA THR A 63 17.12 -2.85 -12.31
C THR A 63 17.89 -1.65 -11.77
N ILE A 64 17.24 -0.79 -10.97
CA ILE A 64 17.83 0.51 -10.61
C ILE A 64 17.91 0.79 -9.12
N LEU A 65 17.22 0.00 -8.29
CA LEU A 65 17.24 0.20 -6.84
C LEU A 65 18.13 -0.83 -6.16
N PRO A 66 19.23 -0.38 -5.52
CA PRO A 66 20.23 -1.27 -4.95
C PRO A 66 19.79 -1.91 -3.62
N GLY A 67 20.59 -2.87 -3.17
CA GLY A 67 20.70 -3.31 -1.78
C GLY A 67 19.65 -4.30 -1.32
N LYS A 68 19.57 -4.47 -0.01
CA LYS A 68 18.86 -5.55 0.68
C LYS A 68 17.59 -5.11 1.40
N SER A 69 17.44 -3.80 1.64
CA SER A 69 16.32 -3.21 2.38
C SER A 69 15.60 -2.13 1.58
N VAL A 70 14.27 -2.13 1.68
CA VAL A 70 13.39 -1.22 0.92
C VAL A 70 12.41 -0.56 1.89
N LEU A 71 12.29 0.77 1.80
CA LEU A 71 11.28 1.55 2.49
C LEU A 71 10.21 2.03 1.50
N ASP A 72 8.95 1.92 1.89
CA ASP A 72 7.80 2.56 1.22
C ASP A 72 7.03 3.44 2.22
N PRO A 73 7.30 4.76 2.28
CA PRO A 73 6.65 5.67 3.22
C PRO A 73 5.18 5.98 2.91
N PHE A 74 4.66 5.51 1.77
CA PHE A 74 3.25 5.60 1.36
C PHE A 74 2.76 4.23 0.91
N VAL A 75 2.84 3.25 1.83
CA VAL A 75 2.70 1.81 1.50
C VAL A 75 1.38 1.44 0.84
N GLY A 76 0.31 2.19 1.06
CA GLY A 76 -1.00 1.98 0.45
C GLY A 76 -1.44 0.51 0.48
N GLY A 77 -1.52 -0.10 -0.71
CA GLY A 77 -1.87 -1.53 -0.82
C GLY A 77 -0.74 -2.52 -0.59
N GLY A 78 0.49 -2.08 -0.27
CA GLY A 78 1.62 -2.95 0.03
C GLY A 78 2.32 -3.57 -1.18
N THR A 79 2.09 -3.09 -2.39
CA THR A 79 2.65 -3.68 -3.62
C THR A 79 4.18 -3.71 -3.60
N VAL A 80 4.81 -2.60 -3.22
CA VAL A 80 6.28 -2.49 -3.14
C VAL A 80 6.84 -3.49 -2.15
N ILE A 81 6.22 -3.62 -0.98
CA ILE A 81 6.68 -4.53 0.07
C ILE A 81 6.54 -5.99 -0.35
N VAL A 82 5.42 -6.38 -0.99
CA VAL A 82 5.26 -7.75 -1.54
C VAL A 82 6.35 -8.07 -2.57
N GLU A 83 6.68 -7.12 -3.47
CA GLU A 83 7.74 -7.34 -4.46
C GLU A 83 9.14 -7.31 -3.84
N ALA A 84 9.38 -6.53 -2.78
CA ALA A 84 10.61 -6.57 -2.01
C ALA A 84 10.80 -7.94 -1.34
N MET A 85 9.76 -8.46 -0.67
CA MET A 85 9.76 -9.80 -0.06
C MET A 85 10.05 -10.89 -1.10
N ARG A 86 9.39 -10.83 -2.27
CA ARG A 86 9.63 -11.76 -3.37
C ARG A 86 11.07 -11.73 -3.87
N ALA A 87 11.72 -10.57 -3.81
CA ALA A 87 13.13 -10.40 -4.16
C ALA A 87 14.10 -10.75 -3.02
N GLY A 88 13.61 -11.33 -1.91
CA GLY A 88 14.40 -11.66 -0.74
C GLY A 88 14.93 -10.44 0.04
N ARG A 89 14.31 -9.29 -0.16
CA ARG A 89 14.71 -8.03 0.48
C ARG A 89 13.82 -7.75 1.68
N PHE A 90 14.39 -7.17 2.73
CA PHE A 90 13.60 -6.66 3.83
C PHE A 90 12.75 -5.47 3.37
N GLY A 91 11.45 -5.52 3.65
CA GLY A 91 10.51 -4.46 3.31
C GLY A 91 9.94 -3.79 4.55
N MET A 92 9.99 -2.47 4.58
CA MET A 92 9.25 -1.67 5.55
C MET A 92 8.30 -0.73 4.84
N GLY A 93 7.04 -0.76 5.26
CA GLY A 93 6.01 0.16 4.78
C GLY A 93 5.42 1.01 5.89
N SER A 94 5.06 2.25 5.58
CA SER A 94 4.29 3.09 6.50
C SER A 94 3.17 3.83 5.77
N ASP A 95 2.11 4.14 6.50
CA ASP A 95 0.99 4.94 5.99
C ASP A 95 0.25 5.60 7.15
N ILE A 96 -0.37 6.74 6.89
CA ILE A 96 -1.27 7.39 7.85
C ILE A 96 -2.66 6.74 7.84
N SER A 97 -3.05 6.16 6.71
CA SER A 97 -4.38 5.58 6.48
C SER A 97 -4.52 4.21 7.16
N PRO A 98 -5.44 4.05 8.12
CA PRO A 98 -5.70 2.73 8.72
C PRO A 98 -6.16 1.68 7.70
N LEU A 99 -6.83 2.09 6.61
CA LEU A 99 -7.17 1.18 5.51
C LEU A 99 -5.93 0.66 4.80
N ALA A 100 -4.94 1.53 4.53
CA ALA A 100 -3.68 1.13 3.93
C ALA A 100 -2.98 0.08 4.81
N LEU A 101 -2.92 0.31 6.12
CA LEU A 101 -2.32 -0.62 7.07
C LEU A 101 -3.03 -1.97 7.10
N PHE A 102 -4.36 -1.98 7.09
CA PHE A 102 -5.15 -3.20 7.02
C PHE A 102 -4.88 -3.99 5.74
N VAL A 103 -4.89 -3.29 4.60
CA VAL A 103 -4.67 -3.92 3.29
C VAL A 103 -3.22 -4.40 3.13
N SER A 104 -2.25 -3.56 3.45
CA SER A 104 -0.83 -3.91 3.30
C SER A 104 -0.44 -5.07 4.22
N ARG A 105 -0.88 -5.10 5.48
CA ARG A 105 -0.64 -6.21 6.40
C ARG A 105 -1.26 -7.52 5.89
N GLY A 106 -2.51 -7.46 5.39
CA GLY A 106 -3.12 -8.63 4.79
C GLY A 106 -2.37 -9.15 3.54
N ARG A 107 -1.80 -8.25 2.73
CA ARG A 107 -1.05 -8.64 1.55
C ARG A 107 0.38 -9.08 1.82
N THR A 108 1.00 -8.59 2.88
CA THR A 108 2.40 -8.92 3.23
C THR A 108 2.50 -10.00 4.31
N TRP A 109 1.38 -10.60 4.70
CA TRP A 109 1.39 -11.68 5.66
C TRP A 109 2.08 -12.92 5.10
N THR A 110 3.03 -13.46 5.86
CA THR A 110 3.67 -14.77 5.64
C THR A 110 3.21 -15.73 6.71
N ALA A 111 3.05 -16.99 6.39
CA ALA A 111 2.47 -17.97 7.28
C ALA A 111 3.22 -19.30 7.25
N SER A 112 3.31 -19.95 8.40
CA SER A 112 3.74 -21.35 8.52
C SER A 112 2.65 -22.29 7.98
N ASP A 113 3.03 -23.53 7.68
CA ASP A 113 2.09 -24.59 7.25
C ASP A 113 0.96 -24.79 8.27
N SER A 114 1.27 -24.70 9.57
CA SER A 114 0.27 -24.83 10.63
C SER A 114 -0.75 -23.69 10.60
N GLU A 115 -0.30 -22.46 10.38
CA GLU A 115 -1.17 -21.28 10.24
C GLU A 115 -2.05 -21.39 8.98
N LEU A 116 -1.48 -21.80 7.85
CA LEU A 116 -2.24 -22.03 6.61
C LEU A 116 -3.30 -23.12 6.79
N LYS A 117 -2.96 -24.23 7.44
CA LYS A 117 -3.91 -25.31 7.77
C LYS A 117 -5.02 -24.79 8.69
N ALA A 118 -4.69 -23.97 9.69
CA ALA A 118 -5.67 -23.38 10.59
C ALA A 118 -6.62 -22.41 9.87
N LEU A 119 -6.11 -21.54 8.97
CA LEU A 119 -6.94 -20.66 8.15
C LEU A 119 -7.89 -21.45 7.24
N ARG A 120 -7.39 -22.48 6.55
CA ARG A 120 -8.20 -23.36 5.68
C ARG A 120 -9.28 -24.11 6.48
N LYS A 121 -8.96 -24.57 7.70
CA LYS A 121 -9.92 -25.20 8.63
C LYS A 121 -10.99 -24.22 9.08
N ALA A 122 -10.58 -23.03 9.55
CA ALA A 122 -11.48 -21.98 9.98
C ALA A 122 -12.47 -21.60 8.87
N SER A 123 -11.96 -21.37 7.65
CA SER A 123 -12.78 -21.03 6.48
C SER A 123 -13.83 -22.11 6.18
N ARG A 124 -13.51 -23.39 6.32
CA ARG A 124 -14.44 -24.51 6.16
C ARG A 124 -15.51 -24.53 7.25
N CYS A 125 -15.11 -24.37 8.51
CA CYS A 125 -16.04 -24.36 9.65
C CYS A 125 -17.05 -23.20 9.54
N ILE A 126 -16.56 -21.99 9.23
CA ILE A 126 -17.40 -20.79 9.04
C ILE A 126 -18.35 -20.97 7.85
N ARG A 127 -17.86 -21.54 6.72
CA ARG A 127 -18.71 -21.88 5.58
C ARG A 127 -19.86 -22.79 5.96
N ALA A 128 -19.58 -23.86 6.69
CA ALA A 128 -20.59 -24.84 7.09
C ALA A 128 -21.62 -24.21 8.04
N ALA A 129 -21.18 -23.52 9.09
CA ALA A 129 -22.04 -22.86 10.07
C ALA A 129 -22.94 -21.78 9.44
N ALA A 130 -22.36 -20.89 8.61
CA ALA A 130 -23.13 -19.89 7.89
C ALA A 130 -24.06 -20.50 6.82
N GLY A 131 -23.66 -21.61 6.19
CA GLY A 131 -24.43 -22.30 5.17
C GLY A 131 -25.79 -22.78 5.66
N ASN A 132 -25.86 -23.28 6.88
CA ASN A 132 -27.11 -23.69 7.51
C ASN A 132 -28.12 -22.52 7.65
N LYS A 133 -27.59 -21.32 7.99
CA LYS A 133 -28.39 -20.09 8.16
C LYS A 133 -28.73 -19.41 6.83
N LEU A 134 -27.95 -19.66 5.78
CA LEU A 134 -28.11 -19.07 4.45
C LEU A 134 -28.75 -20.00 3.43
N ALA A 135 -29.21 -21.20 3.82
CA ALA A 135 -29.74 -22.20 2.89
C ALA A 135 -30.89 -21.68 2.00
N GLY A 136 -31.77 -20.83 2.53
CA GLY A 136 -32.88 -20.21 1.79
C GLY A 136 -32.43 -19.03 0.87
N THR A 137 -31.16 -18.74 0.74
CA THR A 137 -30.68 -17.60 -0.06
C THR A 137 -30.13 -17.99 -1.44
N LYS A 138 -30.10 -19.29 -1.75
CA LYS A 138 -29.68 -19.80 -3.06
C LYS A 138 -30.52 -19.20 -4.18
N GLY A 139 -29.88 -18.79 -5.27
CA GLY A 139 -30.59 -18.26 -6.46
C GLY A 139 -30.94 -16.76 -6.38
N ARG A 140 -30.66 -16.06 -5.29
CA ARG A 140 -30.80 -14.61 -5.18
C ARG A 140 -29.45 -13.88 -5.05
N GLN A 141 -29.46 -12.59 -5.28
CA GLN A 141 -28.25 -11.75 -5.08
C GLN A 141 -27.86 -11.72 -3.60
N ILE A 142 -26.53 -11.80 -3.34
CA ILE A 142 -25.96 -11.58 -2.01
C ILE A 142 -26.30 -10.16 -1.54
N ARG A 143 -26.83 -10.04 -0.33
CA ARG A 143 -27.21 -8.77 0.32
C ARG A 143 -26.28 -8.50 1.52
N GLY A 144 -26.31 -7.27 2.03
CA GLY A 144 -25.56 -6.90 3.24
C GLY A 144 -25.81 -7.84 4.43
N LYS A 145 -27.08 -8.17 4.68
CA LYS A 145 -27.47 -9.10 5.75
C LYS A 145 -26.89 -10.52 5.64
N ASP A 146 -26.50 -10.96 4.45
CA ASP A 146 -25.86 -12.27 4.27
C ASP A 146 -24.42 -12.24 4.76
N TRP A 147 -23.76 -11.08 4.64
CA TRP A 147 -22.45 -10.84 5.22
C TRP A 147 -22.49 -10.73 6.75
N GLU A 148 -23.60 -10.22 7.34
CA GLU A 148 -23.76 -10.22 8.79
C GLU A 148 -23.78 -11.65 9.36
N VAL A 149 -24.39 -12.59 8.64
CA VAL A 149 -24.34 -14.02 9.01
C VAL A 149 -22.91 -14.54 8.98
N VAL A 150 -22.16 -14.29 7.89
CA VAL A 150 -20.76 -14.72 7.79
C VAL A 150 -19.89 -14.09 8.90
N LYS A 151 -20.07 -12.79 9.18
CA LYS A 151 -19.35 -12.08 10.26
C LYS A 151 -19.68 -12.66 11.64
N SER A 152 -20.94 -12.95 11.91
CA SER A 152 -21.36 -13.61 13.15
C SER A 152 -20.67 -14.96 13.35
N GLU A 153 -20.53 -15.76 12.29
CA GLU A 153 -19.85 -17.05 12.38
C GLU A 153 -18.32 -16.90 12.51
N ILE A 154 -17.73 -15.87 11.92
CA ILE A 154 -16.32 -15.53 12.17
C ILE A 154 -16.11 -15.22 13.65
N ASN A 155 -16.95 -14.36 14.23
CA ASN A 155 -16.87 -14.03 15.66
C ASN A 155 -17.06 -15.26 16.56
N ALA A 156 -18.09 -16.06 16.29
CA ALA A 156 -18.35 -17.29 17.04
C ALA A 156 -17.16 -18.25 16.98
N TYR A 157 -16.53 -18.39 15.83
CA TYR A 157 -15.34 -19.22 15.66
C TYR A 157 -14.15 -18.67 16.44
N LEU A 158 -13.91 -17.35 16.41
CA LEU A 158 -12.78 -16.69 17.08
C LEU A 158 -12.89 -16.70 18.61
N ILE A 159 -14.10 -16.61 19.17
CA ILE A 159 -14.35 -16.69 20.62
C ILE A 159 -13.84 -18.01 21.21
N THR A 160 -13.85 -19.09 20.44
CA THR A 160 -13.36 -20.41 20.87
C THR A 160 -11.85 -20.58 20.76
N ARG A 161 -11.09 -19.53 20.36
CA ARG A 161 -9.66 -19.59 20.11
C ARG A 161 -8.85 -18.84 21.17
N PRO A 162 -7.59 -19.25 21.37
CA PRO A 162 -6.67 -18.51 22.22
C PRO A 162 -6.55 -17.04 21.79
N GLU A 163 -6.35 -16.15 22.76
CA GLU A 163 -6.17 -14.72 22.48
C GLU A 163 -4.93 -14.41 21.63
N GLU A 164 -3.97 -15.32 21.63
CA GLU A 164 -2.69 -15.22 20.91
C GLU A 164 -2.84 -15.39 19.39
N ASP A 165 -3.92 -16.01 18.91
CA ASP A 165 -4.19 -16.22 17.48
C ASP A 165 -4.66 -14.92 16.78
N THR A 166 -4.06 -13.78 17.07
CA THR A 166 -4.40 -12.48 16.47
C THR A 166 -4.24 -12.48 14.94
N TRP A 167 -3.25 -13.22 14.44
CA TRP A 167 -3.01 -13.40 12.99
C TRP A 167 -4.19 -14.08 12.28
N LEU A 168 -4.81 -15.11 12.90
CA LEU A 168 -5.96 -15.80 12.31
C LEU A 168 -7.18 -14.87 12.23
N MET A 169 -7.37 -14.06 13.25
CA MET A 169 -8.41 -13.04 13.27
C MET A 169 -8.21 -12.04 12.13
N ASP A 170 -6.99 -11.50 11.98
CA ASP A 170 -6.67 -10.57 10.89
C ASP A 170 -6.88 -11.19 9.51
N ALA A 171 -6.44 -12.43 9.32
CA ALA A 171 -6.61 -13.15 8.06
C ALA A 171 -8.09 -13.39 7.72
N LEU A 172 -8.91 -13.83 8.69
CA LEU A 172 -10.35 -14.07 8.46
C LEU A 172 -11.11 -12.79 8.13
N TRP A 173 -10.80 -11.68 8.82
CA TRP A 173 -11.42 -10.40 8.53
C TRP A 173 -10.96 -9.82 7.18
N PHE A 174 -9.69 -10.01 6.84
CA PHE A 174 -9.18 -9.63 5.53
C PHE A 174 -9.90 -10.41 4.42
N VAL A 175 -10.03 -11.72 4.54
CA VAL A 175 -10.79 -12.58 3.62
C VAL A 175 -12.24 -12.11 3.50
N CYS A 176 -12.90 -11.80 4.61
CA CYS A 176 -14.27 -11.30 4.61
C CYS A 176 -14.42 -9.99 3.84
N ALA A 177 -13.53 -9.02 4.10
CA ALA A 177 -13.51 -7.73 3.41
C ALA A 177 -13.29 -7.89 1.90
N VAL A 178 -12.35 -8.75 1.50
CA VAL A 178 -12.06 -9.05 0.10
C VAL A 178 -13.26 -9.72 -0.57
N ALA A 179 -13.83 -10.73 0.06
CA ALA A 179 -14.98 -11.46 -0.47
C ALA A 179 -16.18 -10.53 -0.67
N ALA A 180 -16.54 -9.74 0.33
CA ALA A 180 -17.66 -8.80 0.21
C ALA A 180 -17.40 -7.72 -0.86
N SER A 181 -16.17 -7.19 -0.94
CA SER A 181 -15.80 -6.22 -1.97
C SER A 181 -15.88 -6.81 -3.38
N ARG A 182 -15.39 -8.04 -3.59
CA ARG A 182 -15.48 -8.75 -4.88
C ARG A 182 -16.93 -9.07 -5.24
N ALA A 183 -17.73 -9.54 -4.29
CA ALA A 183 -19.16 -9.83 -4.50
C ALA A 183 -19.92 -8.56 -4.92
N ALA A 184 -19.66 -7.41 -4.31
CA ALA A 184 -20.28 -6.14 -4.68
C ALA A 184 -19.94 -5.73 -6.14
N LYS A 185 -18.73 -6.01 -6.62
CA LYS A 185 -18.33 -5.77 -8.02
C LYS A 185 -18.97 -6.78 -8.98
N LEU A 186 -19.06 -8.04 -8.60
CA LEU A 186 -19.66 -9.10 -9.40
C LEU A 186 -21.19 -8.94 -9.55
N ARG A 187 -21.88 -8.24 -8.63
CA ARG A 187 -23.32 -7.93 -8.72
C ARG A 187 -23.75 -7.39 -10.09
N ARG A 188 -22.83 -6.78 -10.81
CA ARG A 188 -23.08 -6.19 -12.14
C ARG A 188 -22.86 -7.16 -13.30
N ARG A 189 -22.21 -8.32 -13.10
CA ARG A 189 -21.68 -9.16 -14.18
C ARG A 189 -22.05 -10.64 -14.14
N VAL A 190 -22.40 -11.24 -12.99
CA VAL A 190 -22.53 -12.69 -12.84
C VAL A 190 -23.90 -13.08 -12.29
N GLY A 191 -24.42 -14.22 -12.79
CA GLY A 191 -25.70 -14.78 -12.47
C GLY A 191 -25.93 -15.13 -10.98
N ARG A 192 -27.17 -15.48 -10.67
CA ARG A 192 -27.83 -15.53 -9.36
C ARG A 192 -27.41 -16.67 -8.40
N ASN A 193 -26.31 -17.39 -8.63
CA ASN A 193 -26.03 -18.65 -7.92
C ASN A 193 -24.96 -18.58 -6.81
N LEU A 194 -24.45 -17.38 -6.46
CA LEU A 194 -23.44 -17.23 -5.42
C LEU A 194 -24.09 -17.03 -4.05
N VAL A 195 -23.64 -17.79 -3.04
CA VAL A 195 -24.00 -17.61 -1.63
C VAL A 195 -22.81 -17.02 -0.88
N ALA A 196 -23.06 -16.15 0.09
CA ALA A 196 -22.01 -15.38 0.76
C ALA A 196 -20.96 -16.26 1.46
N ASN A 197 -21.38 -17.34 2.11
CA ASN A 197 -20.49 -18.29 2.78
C ASN A 197 -19.61 -19.08 1.81
N ASP A 198 -20.14 -19.48 0.64
CA ASP A 198 -19.37 -20.19 -0.38
C ASP A 198 -18.34 -19.25 -1.01
N PHE A 199 -18.73 -17.99 -1.23
CA PHE A 199 -17.84 -16.98 -1.77
C PHE A 199 -16.74 -16.61 -0.77
N PHE A 200 -17.06 -16.46 0.53
CA PHE A 200 -16.09 -16.31 1.60
C PHE A 200 -15.08 -17.46 1.62
N TYR A 201 -15.56 -18.70 1.56
CA TYR A 201 -14.70 -19.88 1.56
C TYR A 201 -13.77 -19.92 0.34
N SER A 202 -14.30 -19.66 -0.86
CA SER A 202 -13.50 -19.63 -2.09
C SER A 202 -12.36 -18.60 -1.98
N VAL A 203 -12.67 -17.39 -1.54
CA VAL A 203 -11.66 -16.34 -1.33
C VAL A 203 -10.65 -16.73 -0.24
N GLY A 204 -11.09 -17.40 0.81
CA GLY A 204 -10.20 -17.92 1.87
C GLY A 204 -9.20 -18.96 1.36
N MET A 205 -9.66 -19.86 0.48
CA MET A 205 -8.80 -20.86 -0.15
C MET A 205 -7.80 -20.21 -1.12
N GLU A 206 -8.27 -19.31 -1.99
CA GLU A 206 -7.41 -18.54 -2.89
C GLU A 206 -6.34 -17.74 -2.13
N TYR A 207 -6.76 -17.07 -1.04
CA TYR A 207 -5.86 -16.26 -0.21
C TYR A 207 -4.81 -17.12 0.47
N SER A 208 -5.21 -18.26 1.09
CA SER A 208 -4.24 -19.16 1.73
C SER A 208 -3.18 -19.68 0.74
N SER A 209 -3.57 -20.00 -0.50
CA SER A 209 -2.62 -20.42 -1.53
C SER A 209 -1.74 -19.29 -2.05
N ALA A 210 -2.24 -18.05 -2.07
CA ALA A 210 -1.43 -16.89 -2.43
C ALA A 210 -0.40 -16.54 -1.33
N VAL A 211 -0.77 -16.65 -0.07
CA VAL A 211 0.12 -16.48 1.09
C VAL A 211 1.20 -17.56 1.11
N GLU A 212 0.85 -18.82 0.82
CA GLU A 212 1.80 -19.93 0.69
C GLU A 212 2.88 -19.61 -0.35
N ARG A 213 2.49 -19.22 -1.56
CA ARG A 213 3.46 -18.83 -2.62
C ARG A 213 4.28 -17.59 -2.25
N LEU A 214 3.69 -16.60 -1.55
CA LEU A 214 4.44 -15.44 -1.08
C LEU A 214 5.47 -15.84 -0.02
N THR A 215 5.10 -16.74 0.89
CA THR A 215 5.99 -17.24 1.94
C THR A 215 7.16 -18.02 1.34
N GLU A 216 6.89 -18.91 0.38
CA GLU A 216 7.92 -19.64 -0.36
C GLU A 216 8.89 -18.69 -1.06
N ALA A 217 8.37 -17.74 -1.84
CA ALA A 217 9.19 -16.76 -2.56
C ALA A 217 10.03 -15.87 -1.63
N ALA A 218 9.48 -15.50 -0.46
CA ALA A 218 10.19 -14.71 0.54
C ALA A 218 11.32 -15.50 1.22
N ILE A 219 11.12 -16.82 1.43
CA ILE A 219 12.13 -17.70 2.01
C ILE A 219 13.26 -18.00 1.01
N GLU A 220 12.93 -18.30 -0.24
CA GLU A 220 13.92 -18.59 -1.30
C GLU A 220 14.88 -17.42 -1.52
N GLY A 221 14.37 -16.19 -1.42
CA GLY A 221 15.18 -14.98 -1.56
C GLY A 221 15.81 -14.46 -0.27
N ALA A 222 15.48 -15.05 0.89
CA ALA A 222 15.83 -14.49 2.18
C ALA A 222 17.33 -14.44 2.44
N LEU A 223 17.81 -13.29 2.88
CA LEU A 223 19.17 -13.12 3.37
C LEU A 223 19.18 -13.37 4.89
N PRO A 224 20.03 -14.26 5.39
CA PRO A 224 20.04 -14.68 6.81
C PRO A 224 20.25 -13.52 7.80
N CYS A 225 20.89 -12.44 7.36
CA CYS A 225 21.20 -11.27 8.17
C CYS A 225 20.05 -10.25 8.29
N LEU A 226 18.93 -10.45 7.58
CA LEU A 226 17.81 -9.50 7.59
C LEU A 226 16.58 -10.07 8.30
N PRO A 227 15.70 -9.21 8.82
CA PRO A 227 14.40 -9.65 9.34
C PRO A 227 13.61 -10.34 8.23
N GLN A 228 13.11 -11.55 8.51
CA GLN A 228 12.35 -12.34 7.53
C GLN A 228 10.91 -11.83 7.32
N LYS A 229 10.38 -11.06 8.27
CA LYS A 229 9.02 -10.52 8.19
C LYS A 229 9.07 -9.02 7.89
N PRO A 230 8.24 -8.54 6.96
CA PRO A 230 8.15 -7.12 6.69
C PRO A 230 7.54 -6.38 7.89
N VAL A 231 7.82 -5.08 7.97
CA VAL A 231 7.27 -4.21 9.01
C VAL A 231 6.31 -3.20 8.39
N ILE A 232 5.08 -3.15 8.89
CA ILE A 232 4.06 -2.19 8.44
C ILE A 232 3.63 -1.32 9.63
N LEU A 233 3.92 -0.02 9.57
CA LEU A 233 3.69 0.93 10.66
C LEU A 233 2.67 2.01 10.30
N ARG A 234 1.91 2.46 11.32
CA ARG A 234 1.13 3.69 11.20
C ARG A 234 2.04 4.89 11.45
N ARG A 235 2.31 5.66 10.40
CA ARG A 235 3.20 6.79 10.48
C ARG A 235 2.92 7.81 9.38
N ASP A 236 3.10 9.08 9.72
CA ASP A 236 3.14 10.17 8.76
C ASP A 236 4.52 10.20 8.09
N ALA A 237 4.56 10.15 6.77
CA ALA A 237 5.80 10.14 6.00
C ALA A 237 6.66 11.42 6.22
N ARG A 238 6.03 12.52 6.65
CA ARG A 238 6.71 13.80 6.96
C ARG A 238 7.47 13.78 8.28
N THR A 239 7.25 12.79 9.13
CA THR A 239 7.94 12.72 10.43
C THR A 239 9.29 12.03 10.29
N ALA A 240 10.35 12.69 10.75
CA ALA A 240 11.71 12.15 10.72
C ALA A 240 11.88 10.90 11.60
N GLY A 241 12.94 10.13 11.33
CA GLY A 241 13.46 9.11 12.22
C GLY A 241 12.71 7.77 12.15
N VAL A 242 12.88 7.02 11.04
CA VAL A 242 12.76 5.56 11.09
C VAL A 242 14.11 5.05 11.52
N SER A 243 14.30 4.72 12.79
CA SER A 243 15.47 3.99 13.26
C SER A 243 15.09 2.53 13.49
N TRP A 244 16.06 1.63 13.37
CA TRP A 244 15.89 0.22 13.71
C TRP A 244 15.50 0.03 15.18
N GLU A 245 15.89 0.94 16.07
CA GLU A 245 15.48 0.99 17.47
C GLU A 245 13.98 1.24 17.62
N ALA A 246 13.41 2.16 16.82
CA ALA A 246 11.98 2.40 16.78
C ALA A 246 11.20 1.17 16.26
N LEU A 247 11.87 0.25 15.57
CA LEU A 247 11.34 -1.03 15.09
C LEU A 247 11.50 -2.15 16.14
N GLY A 248 12.06 -1.86 17.32
CA GLY A 248 12.32 -2.87 18.36
C GLY A 248 13.53 -3.77 18.07
N TYR A 249 14.34 -3.44 17.08
CA TYR A 249 15.62 -4.09 16.81
C TYR A 249 16.72 -3.33 17.57
N SER A 250 16.92 -3.66 18.83
CA SER A 250 18.03 -3.11 19.62
C SER A 250 19.30 -3.94 19.40
N GLU A 251 20.46 -3.28 19.49
CA GLU A 251 21.78 -3.93 19.44
C GLU A 251 21.94 -5.13 20.41
N LYS A 252 21.17 -5.14 21.51
CA LYS A 252 21.16 -6.24 22.48
C LYS A 252 20.67 -7.58 21.91
N ARG A 253 19.90 -7.60 20.81
CA ARG A 253 19.54 -8.84 20.10
C ARG A 253 20.59 -9.29 19.08
N ALA A 254 21.44 -8.39 18.65
CA ALA A 254 22.55 -8.72 17.73
C ALA A 254 23.69 -9.48 18.42
N SER A 255 23.88 -9.27 19.72
CA SER A 255 24.95 -9.94 20.51
C SER A 255 24.67 -11.40 20.88
N ALA A 256 23.49 -11.95 20.55
CA ALA A 256 23.12 -13.33 20.88
C ALA A 256 23.43 -14.34 19.76
N SER A 257 23.99 -13.90 18.61
CA SER A 257 24.52 -14.79 17.56
C SER A 257 25.69 -14.11 16.87
N GLU A 258 26.87 -14.72 16.95
CA GLU A 258 28.16 -14.21 16.43
C GLU A 258 28.19 -13.90 14.91
N ASP A 259 27.14 -14.21 14.15
CA ASP A 259 27.04 -14.01 12.69
C ASP A 259 26.00 -13.00 12.22
N LYS A 260 25.35 -12.27 13.13
CA LYS A 260 24.34 -11.26 12.74
C LYS A 260 24.83 -9.85 12.98
N GLN A 261 25.78 -9.41 12.15
CA GLN A 261 26.00 -7.97 11.95
C GLN A 261 24.72 -7.39 11.32
N ILE A 262 23.91 -6.69 12.14
CA ILE A 262 23.02 -5.66 11.61
C ILE A 262 23.97 -4.70 10.88
N PRO A 263 23.74 -4.42 9.58
CA PRO A 263 24.59 -3.48 8.87
C PRO A 263 24.68 -2.21 9.70
N ASP A 264 25.92 -1.75 9.88
CA ASP A 264 26.23 -0.47 10.51
C ASP A 264 25.27 0.57 9.93
N ASP A 265 24.59 1.28 10.83
CA ASP A 265 23.58 2.29 10.53
C ASP A 265 22.26 1.78 9.93
N SER A 266 21.35 1.60 10.80
CA SER A 266 19.88 1.83 10.81
C SER A 266 19.21 2.40 9.53
N LEU A 267 19.80 2.31 8.34
CA LEU A 267 19.37 3.01 7.16
C LEU A 267 19.02 2.04 6.01
N PHE A 268 18.00 2.45 5.23
CA PHE A 268 17.55 1.67 4.08
C PHE A 268 18.47 1.85 2.87
N ASP A 269 18.54 0.80 2.06
CA ASP A 269 19.30 0.82 0.80
C ASP A 269 18.54 1.53 -0.31
N ALA A 270 17.21 1.40 -0.31
CA ALA A 270 16.35 1.95 -1.34
C ALA A 270 14.99 2.40 -0.79
N VAL A 271 14.42 3.37 -1.45
CA VAL A 271 13.03 3.78 -1.31
C VAL A 271 12.34 3.65 -2.66
N LEU A 272 11.22 2.93 -2.69
CA LEU A 272 10.32 2.89 -3.83
C LEU A 272 8.93 3.25 -3.34
N THR A 273 8.31 4.27 -3.92
CA THR A 273 7.04 4.76 -3.40
C THR A 273 6.21 5.49 -4.45
N SER A 274 4.91 5.58 -4.16
CA SER A 274 3.95 6.37 -4.93
C SER A 274 3.16 7.25 -3.97
N PRO A 275 3.62 8.49 -3.69
CA PRO A 275 2.90 9.41 -2.82
C PRO A 275 1.53 9.77 -3.40
N PRO A 276 0.56 10.19 -2.57
CA PRO A 276 -0.77 10.58 -3.03
C PRO A 276 -0.73 11.67 -4.10
N TYR A 277 -1.43 11.46 -5.22
CA TYR A 277 -1.51 12.44 -6.33
C TYR A 277 -2.42 13.61 -5.94
N PRO A 278 -2.04 14.87 -6.24
CA PRO A 278 -2.80 16.04 -5.83
C PRO A 278 -4.24 16.00 -6.36
N GLY A 279 -5.23 15.95 -5.47
CA GLY A 279 -6.66 16.02 -5.80
C GLY A 279 -7.24 14.87 -6.64
N VAL A 280 -6.46 13.82 -6.93
CA VAL A 280 -6.88 12.75 -7.86
C VAL A 280 -7.76 11.71 -7.18
N TYR A 281 -7.40 11.25 -5.99
CA TYR A 281 -8.06 10.12 -5.33
C TYR A 281 -8.85 10.55 -4.09
N ASP A 282 -9.97 9.88 -3.88
CA ASP A 282 -10.77 9.98 -2.66
C ASP A 282 -10.57 8.68 -1.83
N TYR A 283 -9.48 8.67 -1.06
CA TYR A 283 -9.14 7.54 -0.20
C TYR A 283 -10.20 7.28 0.87
N LEU A 284 -10.93 8.32 1.29
CA LEU A 284 -12.01 8.21 2.26
C LEU A 284 -13.21 7.45 1.74
N ALA A 285 -13.58 7.62 0.46
CA ALA A 285 -14.67 6.86 -0.13
C ALA A 285 -14.37 5.36 -0.13
N HIS A 286 -13.11 4.99 -0.41
CA HIS A 286 -12.66 3.59 -0.33
C HIS A 286 -12.65 3.06 1.10
N ALA A 287 -12.19 3.85 2.06
CA ALA A 287 -12.21 3.50 3.47
C ALA A 287 -13.64 3.28 3.99
N ARG A 288 -14.59 4.15 3.60
CA ARG A 288 -16.01 4.01 3.94
C ARG A 288 -16.61 2.71 3.43
N GLN A 289 -16.32 2.34 2.18
CA GLN A 289 -16.82 1.09 1.60
C GLN A 289 -16.31 -0.14 2.35
N THR A 290 -15.01 -0.21 2.63
CA THR A 290 -14.42 -1.32 3.40
C THR A 290 -14.98 -1.34 4.82
N ARG A 291 -15.10 -0.19 5.45
CA ARG A 291 -15.66 -0.05 6.79
C ARG A 291 -17.13 -0.46 6.87
N SER A 292 -17.96 -0.16 5.86
CA SER A 292 -19.35 -0.60 5.85
C SER A 292 -19.48 -2.13 5.89
N VAL A 293 -18.47 -2.85 5.39
CA VAL A 293 -18.42 -4.32 5.48
C VAL A 293 -17.97 -4.79 6.86
N LEU A 294 -17.03 -4.09 7.50
CA LEU A 294 -16.40 -4.51 8.76
C LEU A 294 -16.98 -3.81 10.00
N GLY A 295 -17.71 -2.70 9.82
CA GLY A 295 -18.03 -1.74 10.88
C GLY A 295 -18.75 -2.27 12.12
N ASP A 296 -19.61 -3.25 11.98
CA ASP A 296 -20.40 -3.79 13.10
C ASP A 296 -19.64 -4.82 13.95
N VAL A 297 -18.44 -5.19 13.50
CA VAL A 297 -17.59 -6.19 14.16
C VAL A 297 -16.88 -5.63 15.39
N VAL A 298 -16.61 -4.33 15.39
CA VAL A 298 -15.81 -3.64 16.42
C VAL A 298 -16.45 -3.65 17.80
N GLN A 299 -17.79 -3.73 17.85
CA GLN A 299 -18.52 -3.60 19.11
C GLN A 299 -18.50 -4.87 19.97
N GLN A 300 -18.06 -6.03 19.48
CA GLN A 300 -18.28 -7.30 20.11
C GLN A 300 -17.04 -7.98 20.76
N GLY A 301 -15.83 -7.44 20.67
CA GLY A 301 -14.71 -8.18 21.25
C GLY A 301 -13.42 -7.38 21.39
N GLY A 302 -13.09 -6.94 22.56
CA GLY A 302 -11.92 -6.11 22.94
C GLY A 302 -10.53 -6.66 22.61
N ARG A 303 -10.36 -7.37 21.49
CA ARG A 303 -9.07 -7.94 21.04
C ARG A 303 -8.35 -7.00 20.06
N LYS A 304 -7.07 -6.77 20.30
CA LYS A 304 -6.22 -5.89 19.50
C LYS A 304 -5.67 -6.60 18.25
N SER A 305 -6.41 -6.62 17.15
CA SER A 305 -5.92 -7.06 15.84
C SER A 305 -5.68 -5.88 14.90
N SER A 306 -5.04 -6.08 13.74
CA SER A 306 -4.85 -5.01 12.76
C SER A 306 -6.16 -4.60 12.11
N ALA A 307 -7.12 -5.53 11.96
CA ALA A 307 -8.50 -5.21 11.61
C ALA A 307 -9.14 -4.31 12.67
N PHE A 308 -8.90 -4.60 13.96
CA PHE A 308 -9.32 -3.74 15.06
C PHE A 308 -8.61 -2.41 15.09
N LEU A 309 -7.32 -2.34 14.81
CA LEU A 309 -6.61 -1.06 14.71
C LEU A 309 -7.18 -0.19 13.57
N PHE A 310 -7.61 -0.78 12.49
CA PHE A 310 -8.35 -0.08 11.44
C PHE A 310 -9.72 0.42 11.94
N LEU A 311 -10.36 -0.35 12.81
CA LEU A 311 -11.70 -0.08 13.31
C LEU A 311 -11.69 0.71 14.63
N GLU A 312 -10.70 0.45 15.54
CA GLU A 312 -10.45 1.17 16.80
C GLU A 312 -9.71 2.48 16.65
N SER A 313 -9.12 2.79 15.52
CA SER A 313 -8.74 4.17 15.28
C SER A 313 -10.04 4.96 15.46
N ARG A 314 -10.33 5.36 16.72
CA ARG A 314 -11.55 6.02 17.16
C ARG A 314 -11.91 7.02 16.11
N VAL A 315 -12.68 6.52 15.18
CA VAL A 315 -13.26 7.38 14.20
C VAL A 315 -14.47 7.89 14.94
N PRO A 316 -14.46 9.13 15.38
CA PRO A 316 -15.62 9.72 15.99
C PRO A 316 -16.81 9.42 15.08
N THR A 317 -17.89 8.94 15.63
CA THR A 317 -19.16 8.78 14.92
C THR A 317 -19.59 10.17 14.51
N GLY A 318 -19.45 10.52 13.22
CA GLY A 318 -19.83 11.83 12.73
C GLY A 318 -18.85 12.45 11.74
N ARG A 319 -18.90 13.77 11.58
CA ARG A 319 -18.05 14.55 10.64
C ARG A 319 -16.57 14.56 11.03
N ASP A 320 -16.26 14.34 12.30
CA ASP A 320 -14.94 14.56 12.89
C ASP A 320 -13.85 13.57 12.41
N TRP A 321 -14.21 12.33 12.08
CA TRP A 321 -13.20 11.40 11.56
C TRP A 321 -12.74 11.73 10.14
N ALA A 322 -13.61 12.35 9.35
CA ALA A 322 -13.23 12.85 8.04
C ALA A 322 -12.15 13.92 8.19
N ASP A 323 -12.22 14.75 9.22
CA ASP A 323 -11.25 15.81 9.48
C ASP A 323 -9.90 15.28 9.97
N VAL A 324 -9.88 14.28 10.84
CA VAL A 324 -8.63 13.66 11.33
C VAL A 324 -7.86 12.95 10.21
N TRP A 325 -8.58 12.34 9.24
CA TRP A 325 -7.94 11.66 8.12
C TRP A 325 -7.59 12.60 6.96
N THR A 326 -8.36 13.65 6.76
CA THR A 326 -8.24 14.54 5.62
C THR A 326 -7.34 15.72 5.86
N THR A 327 -7.19 16.16 7.10
CA THR A 327 -6.26 17.24 7.46
C THR A 327 -4.80 16.80 7.45
N GLY A 328 -4.53 15.51 7.67
CA GLY A 328 -3.19 14.92 7.66
C GLY A 328 -2.73 14.38 6.31
N GLU A 329 -3.66 13.96 5.45
CA GLU A 329 -3.34 13.22 4.21
C GLU A 329 -2.84 14.15 3.11
N ILE A 330 -1.60 13.93 2.64
CA ILE A 330 -1.00 14.66 1.53
C ILE A 330 -1.88 14.53 0.28
N GLY A 331 -2.12 15.64 -0.43
CA GLY A 331 -2.85 15.63 -1.72
C GLY A 331 -4.33 15.24 -1.65
N SER A 332 -4.94 15.11 -0.45
CA SER A 332 -6.36 14.73 -0.36
C SER A 332 -7.28 15.74 -1.03
N LYS A 333 -8.36 15.26 -1.68
CA LYS A 333 -9.35 16.12 -2.35
C LYS A 333 -9.93 17.20 -1.43
N GLN A 334 -10.10 16.91 -0.16
CA GLN A 334 -10.68 17.88 0.79
C GLN A 334 -9.68 18.98 1.15
N ARG A 335 -8.41 18.61 1.36
CA ARG A 335 -7.33 19.58 1.61
C ARG A 335 -7.15 20.51 0.41
N ILE A 336 -7.13 19.97 -0.78
CA ILE A 336 -7.04 20.73 -2.03
C ILE A 336 -8.26 21.66 -2.23
N ARG A 337 -9.49 21.19 -1.95
CA ARG A 337 -10.69 22.05 -2.01
C ARG A 337 -10.63 23.20 -0.99
N LYS A 338 -10.09 22.94 0.20
CA LYS A 338 -9.91 23.98 1.23
C LYS A 338 -8.88 25.02 0.79
N ALA A 339 -7.76 24.59 0.18
CA ALA A 339 -6.77 25.46 -0.41
C ALA A 339 -7.36 26.32 -1.54
N ARG A 340 -8.11 25.73 -2.49
CA ARG A 340 -8.82 26.48 -3.55
C ARG A 340 -9.76 27.56 -3.03
N ARG A 341 -10.48 27.30 -1.95
CA ARG A 341 -11.36 28.31 -1.35
C ARG A 341 -10.57 29.50 -0.77
N ARG A 342 -9.39 29.21 -0.20
CA ARG A 342 -8.48 30.26 0.31
C ARG A 342 -7.88 31.08 -0.84
N GLU A 343 -7.43 30.42 -1.93
CA GLU A 343 -6.93 31.09 -3.13
C GLU A 343 -7.96 32.03 -3.76
N ALA A 344 -9.22 31.61 -3.83
CA ALA A 344 -10.32 32.44 -4.37
C ALA A 344 -10.63 33.66 -3.50
N SER A 345 -10.19 33.67 -2.23
CA SER A 345 -10.42 34.78 -1.29
C SER A 345 -9.18 35.66 -1.07
N SER A 346 -8.04 35.33 -1.64
CA SER A 346 -6.77 36.07 -1.51
C SER A 346 -6.19 36.42 -2.87
N SER A 347 -5.69 37.64 -3.03
CA SER A 347 -5.03 38.12 -4.25
C SER A 347 -3.56 37.68 -4.38
N GLY A 348 -3.16 36.55 -3.83
CA GLY A 348 -1.76 36.09 -3.74
C GLY A 348 -1.51 34.72 -4.33
N GLU A 349 -0.23 34.37 -4.49
CA GLU A 349 0.34 33.15 -5.05
C GLU A 349 -0.41 31.85 -4.70
N SER A 350 -0.36 30.87 -5.62
CA SER A 350 -1.00 29.56 -5.52
C SER A 350 -0.70 28.84 -4.20
N THR A 351 -1.61 28.94 -3.25
CA THR A 351 -1.48 28.28 -1.94
C THR A 351 -1.51 26.75 -2.05
N ARG A 352 -2.07 26.18 -3.15
CA ARG A 352 -2.13 24.73 -3.41
C ARG A 352 -0.76 24.14 -3.72
N GLU A 353 -0.06 24.77 -4.65
CA GLU A 353 1.27 24.31 -5.05
C GLU A 353 2.26 24.48 -3.89
N ALA A 354 2.21 25.60 -3.18
CA ALA A 354 3.05 25.85 -2.01
C ALA A 354 2.78 24.88 -0.85
N GLU A 355 1.50 24.55 -0.56
CA GLU A 355 1.17 23.52 0.44
C GLU A 355 1.65 22.13 -0.01
N TRP A 356 1.50 21.81 -1.29
CA TRP A 356 2.00 20.56 -1.86
C TRP A 356 3.53 20.46 -1.75
N GLU A 357 4.26 21.50 -2.15
CA GLU A 357 5.73 21.52 -2.10
C GLU A 357 6.27 21.43 -0.67
N ARG A 358 5.61 22.05 0.29
CA ARG A 358 5.97 21.89 1.70
C ARG A 358 5.86 20.43 2.15
N ASP A 359 4.75 19.76 1.82
CA ASP A 359 4.58 18.34 2.13
C ASP A 359 5.65 17.48 1.43
N GLN A 360 6.01 17.80 0.16
CA GLN A 360 7.07 17.09 -0.55
C GLN A 360 8.43 17.29 0.13
N LYS A 361 8.75 18.50 0.56
CA LYS A 361 9.98 18.81 1.28
C LYS A 361 10.07 17.99 2.57
N ASP A 362 9.02 17.99 3.38
CA ASP A 362 9.04 17.36 4.69
C ASP A 362 9.25 15.84 4.59
N TRP A 363 8.52 15.15 3.69
CA TRP A 363 8.68 13.71 3.56
C TRP A 363 9.97 13.30 2.85
N LEU A 364 10.46 14.08 1.87
CA LEU A 364 11.76 13.82 1.23
C LEU A 364 12.92 13.99 2.22
N GLN A 365 12.85 15.00 3.09
CA GLN A 365 13.83 15.19 4.15
C GLN A 365 13.82 14.03 5.15
N ALA A 366 12.63 13.60 5.60
CA ALA A 366 12.47 12.44 6.48
C ALA A 366 12.99 11.15 5.82
N THR A 367 12.72 10.96 4.53
CA THR A 367 13.19 9.82 3.73
C THR A 367 14.72 9.85 3.57
N SER A 368 15.29 11.03 3.29
CA SER A 368 16.74 11.17 3.20
C SER A 368 17.43 10.77 4.49
N SER A 369 16.86 11.11 5.65
CA SER A 369 17.42 10.70 6.95
C SER A 369 17.41 9.19 7.14
N ALA A 370 16.43 8.48 6.59
CA ALA A 370 16.30 7.03 6.68
C ALA A 370 17.11 6.24 5.64
N LEU A 371 17.75 6.93 4.68
CA LEU A 371 18.46 6.32 3.56
C LEU A 371 19.97 6.40 3.77
N ARG A 372 20.71 5.33 3.48
CA ARG A 372 22.18 5.34 3.51
C ARG A 372 22.75 6.19 2.36
N ILE A 373 24.02 6.58 2.47
CA ILE A 373 24.78 7.20 1.38
C ILE A 373 24.88 6.20 0.22
N GLY A 374 24.67 6.67 -1.02
CA GLY A 374 24.55 5.83 -2.21
C GLY A 374 23.21 5.10 -2.34
N GLY A 375 22.33 5.23 -1.35
CA GLY A 375 20.97 4.72 -1.44
C GLY A 375 20.11 5.55 -2.40
N ARG A 376 19.11 4.91 -3.05
CA ARG A 376 18.30 5.53 -4.10
C ARG A 376 16.83 5.64 -3.73
N VAL A 377 16.19 6.72 -4.15
CA VAL A 377 14.75 6.96 -4.04
C VAL A 377 14.13 7.00 -5.42
N CYS A 378 13.19 6.11 -5.70
CA CYS A 378 12.40 6.13 -6.93
C CYS A 378 10.93 6.46 -6.62
N ILE A 379 10.41 7.51 -7.22
CA ILE A 379 9.10 8.09 -6.97
C ILE A 379 8.24 7.94 -8.21
N LEU A 380 7.14 7.17 -8.12
CA LEU A 380 6.09 7.14 -9.14
C LEU A 380 5.01 8.16 -8.76
N ILE A 381 4.76 9.14 -9.61
CA ILE A 381 3.75 10.17 -9.33
C ILE A 381 3.09 10.67 -10.61
N GLY A 382 1.82 11.07 -10.52
CA GLY A 382 1.06 11.67 -11.62
C GLY A 382 0.64 13.09 -11.31
N ASP A 383 0.49 13.89 -12.37
CA ASP A 383 -0.05 15.24 -12.27
C ASP A 383 -1.52 15.23 -11.82
N GLY A 384 -1.89 16.23 -11.05
CA GLY A 384 -3.26 16.37 -10.58
C GLY A 384 -3.56 17.79 -10.11
N ASP A 385 -4.82 18.18 -10.28
CA ASP A 385 -5.36 19.45 -9.82
C ASP A 385 -4.58 20.72 -10.26
N GLY A 386 -3.96 20.66 -11.45
CA GLY A 386 -3.16 21.76 -11.99
C GLY A 386 -1.72 21.83 -11.46
N VAL A 387 -1.30 20.89 -10.61
CA VAL A 387 0.07 20.80 -10.11
C VAL A 387 0.90 19.92 -11.05
N ASN A 388 2.01 20.46 -11.55
CA ASN A 388 3.06 19.69 -12.22
C ASN A 388 3.96 19.05 -11.15
N THR A 389 3.64 17.80 -10.82
CA THR A 389 4.26 17.12 -9.67
C THR A 389 5.75 16.84 -9.86
N ARG A 390 6.19 16.54 -11.09
CA ARG A 390 7.62 16.37 -11.40
C ARG A 390 8.38 17.68 -11.12
N SER A 391 7.93 18.80 -11.69
CA SER A 391 8.61 20.08 -11.50
C SER A 391 8.64 20.49 -10.02
N SER A 392 7.56 20.24 -9.29
CA SER A 392 7.47 20.50 -7.85
C SER A 392 8.47 19.66 -7.06
N ILE A 393 8.61 18.35 -7.35
CA ILE A 393 9.63 17.51 -6.70
C ILE A 393 11.04 18.01 -7.02
N LEU A 394 11.34 18.36 -8.26
CA LEU A 394 12.66 18.84 -8.64
C LEU A 394 13.02 20.14 -7.92
N ARG A 395 12.12 21.13 -7.87
CA ARG A 395 12.32 22.35 -7.06
C ARG A 395 12.54 22.04 -5.58
N THR A 396 11.79 21.07 -5.04
CA THR A 396 11.97 20.64 -3.65
C THR A 396 13.35 20.06 -3.38
N VAL A 397 13.85 19.22 -4.29
CA VAL A 397 15.22 18.66 -4.19
C VAL A 397 16.27 19.77 -4.25
N ASP A 398 16.12 20.75 -5.14
CA ASP A 398 17.05 21.90 -5.24
C ASP A 398 17.05 22.73 -3.94
N VAL A 399 15.87 22.97 -3.33
CA VAL A 399 15.76 23.66 -2.04
C VAL A 399 16.43 22.88 -0.90
N LEU A 400 16.26 21.55 -0.85
CA LEU A 400 16.90 20.70 0.16
C LEU A 400 18.44 20.70 -0.01
N ARG A 401 18.91 20.68 -1.24
CA ARG A 401 20.35 20.77 -1.57
C ARG A 401 20.95 22.13 -1.12
N GLY A 402 20.25 23.23 -1.34
CA GLY A 402 20.70 24.59 -0.97
C GLY A 402 20.75 24.85 0.53
N GLN A 403 20.17 24.01 1.37
CA GLN A 403 20.15 24.19 2.83
C GLN A 403 21.43 23.67 3.54
N ASN A 404 22.49 23.33 2.80
CA ASN A 404 23.79 22.83 3.30
C ASN A 404 23.65 21.62 4.26
N SER A 405 22.54 20.88 4.18
CA SER A 405 22.37 19.63 4.91
C SER A 405 23.13 18.51 4.17
N THR A 406 24.30 18.19 4.61
CA THR A 406 25.08 17.05 4.13
C THR A 406 24.79 15.82 4.97
N PRO A 407 24.47 14.66 4.35
CA PRO A 407 24.30 14.35 2.93
C PRO A 407 22.92 14.72 2.38
N CYS A 408 22.81 14.98 1.07
CA CYS A 408 21.57 15.39 0.41
C CYS A 408 21.10 14.41 -0.68
N LEU A 409 19.85 14.54 -1.10
CA LEU A 409 19.31 13.85 -2.27
C LEU A 409 19.66 14.62 -3.53
N GLU A 410 20.22 13.94 -4.52
CA GLU A 410 20.53 14.49 -5.83
C GLU A 410 19.74 13.79 -6.93
N LEU A 411 19.38 14.54 -7.96
CA LEU A 411 18.70 13.98 -9.14
C LEU A 411 19.64 13.08 -9.92
N VAL A 412 19.24 11.83 -10.16
CA VAL A 412 19.90 10.89 -11.08
C VAL A 412 19.26 10.99 -12.46
N GLY A 413 17.91 10.90 -12.50
CA GLY A 413 17.18 11.01 -13.75
C GLY A 413 15.68 10.98 -13.54
N TRP A 414 14.94 11.25 -14.61
CA TRP A 414 13.49 11.11 -14.62
C TRP A 414 12.97 10.71 -16.01
N ALA A 415 11.79 10.11 -16.01
CA ALA A 415 11.00 9.85 -17.20
C ALA A 415 9.55 10.28 -16.99
N THR A 416 8.90 10.70 -18.07
CA THR A 416 7.50 11.11 -18.12
C THR A 416 6.81 10.41 -19.28
N LEU A 417 5.63 9.81 -19.05
CA LEU A 417 4.72 9.40 -20.09
C LEU A 417 3.46 10.28 -20.06
N LYS A 418 3.05 10.72 -21.24
CA LYS A 418 1.81 11.47 -21.47
C LYS A 418 0.97 10.75 -22.52
N ALA A 419 -0.29 10.49 -22.25
CA ALA A 419 -1.21 9.92 -23.22
C ALA A 419 -2.61 10.51 -23.04
N ALA A 420 -3.36 10.59 -24.14
CA ALA A 420 -4.76 10.94 -24.09
C ALA A 420 -5.55 9.84 -23.37
N ASP A 421 -6.27 10.19 -22.31
CA ASP A 421 -7.27 9.30 -21.70
C ASP A 421 -8.51 9.31 -22.60
N GLY A 422 -8.65 8.27 -23.41
CA GLY A 422 -9.76 8.15 -24.37
C GLY A 422 -11.16 8.21 -23.77
N ALA A 423 -11.27 7.95 -22.46
CA ALA A 423 -12.54 8.00 -21.74
C ALA A 423 -12.87 9.40 -21.18
N ARG A 424 -11.88 10.26 -20.93
CA ARG A 424 -12.05 11.52 -20.19
C ARG A 424 -11.67 12.79 -20.97
N ARG A 425 -11.22 12.70 -22.21
CA ARG A 425 -10.68 13.84 -22.99
C ARG A 425 -9.56 14.61 -22.28
N SER A 426 -8.93 14.02 -21.25
CA SER A 426 -7.83 14.62 -20.50
C SER A 426 -6.54 13.88 -20.80
N MET A 427 -5.42 14.59 -20.71
CA MET A 427 -4.10 13.96 -20.77
C MET A 427 -3.79 13.34 -19.40
N ARG A 428 -3.49 12.05 -19.38
CA ARG A 428 -2.88 11.41 -18.21
C ARG A 428 -1.37 11.61 -18.31
N THR A 429 -0.78 12.09 -17.24
CA THR A 429 0.68 12.28 -17.13
C THR A 429 1.15 11.56 -15.88
N GLU A 430 2.14 10.71 -16.05
CA GLU A 430 2.83 10.06 -14.92
C GLU A 430 4.34 10.17 -15.10
N HIS A 431 5.02 10.26 -13.97
CA HIS A 431 6.46 10.46 -13.87
C HIS A 431 7.08 9.39 -13.00
N LEU A 432 8.29 8.96 -13.35
CA LEU A 432 9.24 8.34 -12.45
C LEU A 432 10.42 9.29 -12.25
N VAL A 433 10.73 9.61 -11.00
CA VAL A 433 11.86 10.45 -10.59
C VAL A 433 12.80 9.60 -9.76
N LEU A 434 14.06 9.53 -10.14
CA LEU A 434 15.11 8.80 -9.45
C LEU A 434 16.09 9.77 -8.81
N LEU A 435 16.26 9.63 -7.50
CA LEU A 435 17.19 10.42 -6.69
C LEU A 435 18.21 9.47 -6.03
N GLU A 436 19.38 9.99 -5.68
CA GLU A 436 20.40 9.26 -4.93
C GLU A 436 20.92 10.13 -3.78
N LYS A 437 21.13 9.52 -2.61
CA LYS A 437 21.73 10.23 -1.48
C LYS A 437 23.23 10.28 -1.63
N ARG A 438 23.79 11.49 -1.75
CA ARG A 438 25.22 11.74 -1.92
C ARG A 438 25.78 12.64 -0.82
N VAL A 439 27.07 12.50 -0.54
CA VAL A 439 27.82 13.48 0.24
C VAL A 439 28.09 14.66 -0.68
N GLN A 440 27.77 15.87 -0.26
CA GLN A 440 28.18 17.07 -1.00
C GLN A 440 29.71 17.14 -1.05
N SER A 441 30.25 17.17 -2.25
CA SER A 441 31.69 17.42 -2.51
C SER A 441 32.09 18.84 -2.18
#